data_9443ef66fc163a662913ef6a9270115b
#
_entry.id   9443ef66fc163a662913ef6a9270115b
#
_cell.length_a   1.000
_cell.length_b   1.000
_cell.length_c   1.000
_cell.angle_alpha   90.00
_cell.angle_beta   90.00
_cell.angle_gamma   90.00
#
_symmetry.space_group_name_H-M   'P 1'
#
loop_
_entity.id
_entity.type
_entity.pdbx_description
1 polymer ?
#
loop_
_entity_poly.entity_id
_entity_poly.type
_entity_poly.pdbx_seq_one_letter_code
_entity_poly.pdbx_strand_id
1 'polypeptide(L)'
;QAANLEAYEKQLEEMRESFGAMLRQLPNKTEVADLLVDVSQTGLASGLEFELFQPQAENPREFYAELPISIRVIGEYHEFGNFVSGVAALPRIVTLHNVNINRAGNNLLSMDLTAKTYRYLESEERTEEAQQ
;
A
#
# COMPACT_ATOMS: atom_id res chain seq x y z
N GLN A 1 25.37 9.77 35.38
CA GLN A 1 24.38 9.99 36.34
C GLN A 1 23.18 9.08 36.13
N ALA A 2 22.96 8.21 37.10
CA ALA A 2 21.91 7.19 36.98
C ALA A 2 20.52 7.80 36.81
N ALA A 3 20.21 8.88 37.52
CA ALA A 3 18.90 9.50 37.45
C ALA A 3 18.63 10.12 36.08
N ASN A 4 19.63 10.72 35.46
CA ASN A 4 19.49 11.31 34.13
C ASN A 4 19.34 10.22 33.06
N LEU A 5 20.05 9.11 33.22
CA LEU A 5 19.98 8.00 32.31
C LEU A 5 18.60 7.34 32.33
N GLU A 6 18.06 7.14 33.52
CA GLU A 6 16.73 6.56 33.68
C GLU A 6 15.65 7.45 33.07
N ALA A 7 15.74 8.75 33.24
CA ALA A 7 14.80 9.70 32.65
C ALA A 7 14.90 9.66 31.12
N TYR A 8 16.10 9.57 30.59
CA TYR A 8 16.33 9.50 29.15
C TYR A 8 15.77 8.21 28.56
N GLU A 9 16.02 7.09 29.23
CA GLU A 9 15.49 5.79 28.78
C GLU A 9 13.97 5.77 28.78
N LYS A 10 13.35 6.35 29.80
CA LYS A 10 11.90 6.43 29.88
C LYS A 10 11.33 7.27 28.76
N GLN A 11 11.98 8.38 28.43
CA GLN A 11 11.56 9.24 27.36
C GLN A 11 11.65 8.53 26.00
N LEU A 12 12.71 7.77 25.76
CA LEU A 12 12.85 6.98 24.56
C LEU A 12 11.76 5.92 24.46
N GLU A 13 11.44 5.29 25.57
CA GLU A 13 10.39 4.28 25.61
C GLU A 13 9.03 4.88 25.29
N GLU A 14 8.72 6.05 25.83
CA GLU A 14 7.48 6.76 25.51
C GLU A 14 7.41 7.12 24.04
N MET A 15 8.52 7.54 23.45
CA MET A 15 8.57 7.85 22.02
C MET A 15 8.33 6.62 21.17
N ARG A 16 8.89 5.48 21.56
CA ARG A 16 8.68 4.23 20.86
C ARG A 16 7.21 3.80 20.92
N GLU A 17 6.58 3.96 22.07
CA GLU A 17 5.17 3.62 22.22
C GLU A 17 4.28 4.51 21.34
N SER A 18 4.55 5.81 21.31
CA SER A 18 3.80 6.75 20.47
C SER A 18 3.97 6.42 18.99
N PHE A 19 5.21 6.15 18.58
CA PHE A 19 5.51 5.81 17.20
C PHE A 19 4.87 4.48 16.82
N GLY A 20 4.94 3.49 17.72
CA GLY A 20 4.31 2.20 17.51
C GLY A 20 2.79 2.31 17.38
N ALA A 21 2.16 3.18 18.19
CA ALA A 21 0.72 3.40 18.09
C ALA A 21 0.34 3.99 16.74
N MET A 22 1.15 4.91 16.20
CA MET A 22 0.92 5.47 14.88
C MET A 22 1.08 4.42 13.79
N LEU A 23 2.09 3.58 13.90
CA LEU A 23 2.33 2.51 12.92
C LEU A 23 1.24 1.44 12.94
N ARG A 24 0.63 1.21 14.10
CA ARG A 24 -0.46 0.23 14.19
C ARG A 24 -1.70 0.66 13.44
N GLN A 25 -1.79 1.91 13.02
CA GLN A 25 -2.86 2.37 12.16
C GLN A 25 -2.67 1.92 10.72
N LEU A 26 -1.47 1.46 10.36
CA LEU A 26 -1.23 0.90 9.04
C LEU A 26 -1.90 -0.48 8.93
N PRO A 27 -2.29 -0.88 7.72
CA PRO A 27 -2.93 -2.18 7.53
C PRO A 27 -2.00 -3.34 7.92
N ASN A 28 -2.60 -4.39 8.46
CA ASN A 28 -1.89 -5.65 8.69
C ASN A 28 -2.03 -6.54 7.46
N LYS A 29 -1.53 -7.77 7.53
CA LYS A 29 -1.58 -8.69 6.38
C LYS A 29 -3.01 -8.98 5.92
N THR A 30 -3.94 -9.14 6.86
CA THR A 30 -5.35 -9.38 6.52
C THR A 30 -5.95 -8.17 5.84
N GLU A 31 -5.66 -6.98 6.33
CA GLU A 31 -6.16 -5.74 5.73
C GLU A 31 -5.58 -5.52 4.34
N VAL A 32 -4.32 -5.93 4.11
CA VAL A 32 -3.73 -5.87 2.78
C VAL A 32 -4.48 -6.78 1.81
N ALA A 33 -4.83 -7.99 2.26
CA ALA A 33 -5.63 -8.91 1.43
C ALA A 33 -6.99 -8.29 1.10
N ASP A 34 -7.64 -7.66 2.08
CA ASP A 34 -8.90 -6.97 1.87
C ASP A 34 -8.76 -5.82 0.89
N LEU A 35 -7.63 -5.09 0.96
CA LEU A 35 -7.35 -4.01 0.03
C LEU A 35 -7.25 -4.52 -1.41
N LEU A 36 -6.59 -5.65 -1.61
CA LEU A 36 -6.47 -6.23 -2.95
C LEU A 36 -7.83 -6.57 -3.52
N VAL A 37 -8.72 -7.12 -2.70
CA VAL A 37 -10.10 -7.40 -3.11
C VAL A 37 -10.83 -6.10 -3.43
N ASP A 38 -10.70 -5.08 -2.57
CA ASP A 38 -11.39 -3.81 -2.76
C ASP A 38 -10.94 -3.12 -4.05
N VAL A 39 -9.65 -3.13 -4.34
CA VAL A 39 -9.11 -2.52 -5.55
C VAL A 39 -9.64 -3.23 -6.79
N SER A 40 -9.63 -4.57 -6.80
CA SER A 40 -10.12 -5.31 -7.95
C SER A 40 -11.62 -5.13 -8.14
N GLN A 41 -12.40 -5.09 -7.07
CA GLN A 41 -13.85 -4.84 -7.18
C GLN A 41 -14.12 -3.43 -7.67
N THR A 42 -13.34 -2.44 -7.25
CA THR A 42 -13.47 -1.07 -7.73
C THR A 42 -13.24 -0.99 -9.23
N GLY A 43 -12.24 -1.71 -9.74
CA GLY A 43 -11.97 -1.75 -11.17
C GLY A 43 -13.11 -2.38 -11.95
N LEU A 44 -13.62 -3.51 -11.48
CA LEU A 44 -14.74 -4.17 -12.13
C LEU A 44 -16.01 -3.32 -12.10
N ALA A 45 -16.27 -2.66 -10.97
CA ALA A 45 -17.42 -1.77 -10.84
C ALA A 45 -17.31 -0.54 -11.75
N SER A 46 -16.09 -0.14 -12.10
CA SER A 46 -15.85 0.97 -13.01
C SER A 46 -15.93 0.57 -14.48
N GLY A 47 -16.14 -0.71 -14.77
CA GLY A 47 -16.27 -1.21 -16.14
C GLY A 47 -14.95 -1.64 -16.75
N LEU A 48 -13.89 -1.71 -15.98
CA LEU A 48 -12.56 -2.06 -16.50
C LEU A 48 -12.37 -3.57 -16.55
N GLU A 49 -11.51 -3.98 -17.47
CA GLU A 49 -11.05 -5.36 -17.56
C GLU A 49 -9.60 -5.40 -17.09
N PHE A 50 -9.31 -6.31 -16.15
CA PHE A 50 -7.95 -6.47 -15.66
C PHE A 50 -7.17 -7.41 -16.56
N GLU A 51 -6.06 -6.91 -17.12
CA GLU A 51 -5.10 -7.74 -17.83
C GLU A 51 -4.02 -8.25 -16.90
N LEU A 52 -3.65 -7.42 -15.90
CA LEU A 52 -2.61 -7.76 -14.94
C LEU A 52 -3.01 -7.20 -13.60
N PHE A 53 -2.91 -8.01 -12.58
CA PHE A 53 -3.10 -7.60 -11.19
C PHE A 53 -2.19 -8.47 -10.35
N GLN A 54 -0.95 -8.01 -10.17
CA GLN A 54 0.09 -8.85 -9.58
C GLN A 54 0.80 -8.11 -8.45
N PRO A 55 0.61 -8.57 -7.22
CA PRO A 55 1.42 -8.08 -6.11
C PRO A 55 2.88 -8.46 -6.32
N GLN A 56 3.77 -7.53 -6.08
CA GLN A 56 5.21 -7.74 -6.17
C GLN A 56 5.77 -8.06 -4.79
N ALA A 57 7.07 -8.32 -4.72
CA ALA A 57 7.73 -8.57 -3.47
C ALA A 57 7.66 -7.33 -2.57
N GLU A 58 7.41 -7.53 -1.28
CA GLU A 58 7.40 -6.43 -0.35
C GLU A 58 8.78 -5.82 -0.21
N ASN A 59 8.82 -4.50 -0.05
CA ASN A 59 10.04 -3.77 0.24
C ASN A 59 10.04 -3.40 1.71
N PRO A 60 10.78 -4.12 2.54
CA PRO A 60 10.79 -3.84 3.97
C PRO A 60 11.54 -2.54 4.27
N ARG A 61 10.98 -1.78 5.18
CA ARG A 61 11.61 -0.60 5.75
C ARG A 61 11.81 -0.85 7.23
N GLU A 62 12.23 0.14 7.97
CA GLU A 62 12.54 -0.05 9.37
C GLU A 62 11.35 -0.52 10.20
N PHE A 63 10.17 0.08 9.98
CA PHE A 63 8.98 -0.19 10.79
C PHE A 63 7.79 -0.66 9.97
N TYR A 64 7.87 -0.61 8.65
CA TYR A 64 6.76 -0.98 7.79
C TYR A 64 7.30 -1.66 6.53
N ALA A 65 6.42 -2.35 5.84
CA ALA A 65 6.73 -2.91 4.54
C ALA A 65 5.86 -2.26 3.49
N GLU A 66 6.46 -1.93 2.36
CA GLU A 66 5.78 -1.37 1.21
C GLU A 66 5.47 -2.50 0.25
N LEU A 67 4.21 -2.64 -0.13
CA LEU A 67 3.78 -3.65 -1.09
C LEU A 67 3.38 -2.99 -2.40
N PRO A 68 4.19 -3.11 -3.44
CA PRO A 68 3.80 -2.62 -4.75
C PRO A 68 2.95 -3.66 -5.48
N ILE A 69 1.97 -3.19 -6.23
CA ILE A 69 1.07 -4.03 -6.99
C ILE A 69 1.08 -3.53 -8.43
N SER A 70 1.49 -4.38 -9.36
CA SER A 70 1.46 -4.03 -10.78
C SER A 70 0.06 -4.28 -11.33
N ILE A 71 -0.52 -3.28 -11.94
CA ILE A 71 -1.88 -3.32 -12.44
C ILE A 71 -1.90 -2.87 -13.89
N ARG A 72 -2.59 -3.62 -14.74
CA ARG A 72 -2.91 -3.20 -16.11
C ARG A 72 -4.40 -3.43 -16.32
N VAL A 73 -5.08 -2.36 -16.71
CA VAL A 73 -6.52 -2.41 -16.96
C VAL A 73 -6.82 -1.86 -18.33
N ILE A 74 -7.88 -2.37 -18.96
CA ILE A 74 -8.35 -1.93 -20.27
C ILE A 74 -9.76 -1.38 -20.12
N GLY A 75 -10.02 -0.26 -20.78
CA GLY A 75 -11.33 0.35 -20.79
C GLY A 75 -11.31 1.70 -21.46
N GLU A 76 -12.37 2.46 -21.25
CA GLU A 76 -12.49 3.81 -21.77
C GLU A 76 -11.89 4.79 -20.75
N TYR A 77 -11.52 5.97 -21.22
CA TYR A 77 -10.85 6.96 -20.40
C TYR A 77 -11.64 7.32 -19.14
N HIS A 78 -12.96 7.50 -19.28
CA HIS A 78 -13.78 7.87 -18.13
C HIS A 78 -13.85 6.74 -17.10
N GLU A 79 -13.71 5.50 -17.53
CA GLU A 79 -13.67 4.35 -16.62
C GLU A 79 -12.41 4.36 -15.77
N PHE A 80 -11.29 4.80 -16.36
CA PHE A 80 -10.04 4.97 -15.58
C PHE A 80 -10.22 6.04 -14.50
N GLY A 81 -10.87 7.16 -14.85
CA GLY A 81 -11.15 8.22 -13.90
C GLY A 81 -12.00 7.71 -12.73
N ASN A 82 -13.03 6.94 -13.04
CA ASN A 82 -13.88 6.33 -12.03
C ASN A 82 -13.11 5.37 -11.13
N PHE A 83 -12.20 4.60 -11.72
CA PHE A 83 -11.37 3.66 -10.98
C PHE A 83 -10.43 4.40 -10.02
N VAL A 84 -9.72 5.40 -10.52
CA VAL A 84 -8.78 6.18 -9.69
C VAL A 84 -9.52 6.86 -8.54
N SER A 85 -10.67 7.47 -8.85
CA SER A 85 -11.50 8.12 -7.82
C SER A 85 -11.99 7.11 -6.79
N GLY A 86 -12.40 5.92 -7.25
CA GLY A 86 -12.88 4.86 -6.35
C GLY A 86 -11.78 4.36 -5.44
N VAL A 87 -10.58 4.18 -5.96
CA VAL A 87 -9.43 3.75 -5.15
C VAL A 87 -9.09 4.83 -4.12
N ALA A 88 -9.10 6.09 -4.54
CA ALA A 88 -8.81 7.20 -3.63
C ALA A 88 -9.85 7.32 -2.51
N ALA A 89 -11.06 6.84 -2.75
CA ALA A 89 -12.13 6.89 -1.75
C ALA A 89 -12.12 5.70 -0.79
N LEU A 90 -11.29 4.70 -1.03
CA LEU A 90 -11.22 3.55 -0.14
C LEU A 90 -10.65 3.96 1.22
N PRO A 91 -11.18 3.41 2.32
CA PRO A 91 -10.63 3.70 3.65
C PRO A 91 -9.35 2.89 3.90
N ARG A 92 -8.41 2.97 2.98
CA ARG A 92 -7.16 2.22 3.01
C ARG A 92 -6.02 3.16 2.64
N ILE A 93 -4.83 2.84 3.11
CA ILE A 93 -3.63 3.58 2.76
C ILE A 93 -3.08 2.98 1.47
N VAL A 94 -3.34 3.64 0.35
CA VAL A 94 -2.88 3.21 -0.97
C VAL A 94 -2.51 4.43 -1.79
N THR A 95 -1.40 4.34 -2.52
CA THR A 95 -0.94 5.40 -3.40
C THR A 95 -0.74 4.83 -4.80
N LEU A 96 -0.97 5.66 -5.81
CA LEU A 96 -0.83 5.24 -7.21
C LEU A 96 0.38 5.92 -7.82
N HIS A 97 1.19 5.13 -8.55
CA HIS A 97 2.45 5.58 -9.11
C HIS A 97 2.61 5.07 -10.54
N ASN A 98 3.45 5.76 -11.32
CA ASN A 98 3.86 5.32 -12.65
C ASN A 98 2.68 5.04 -13.57
N VAL A 99 1.69 5.94 -13.55
CA VAL A 99 0.50 5.77 -14.36
C VAL A 99 0.82 6.10 -15.82
N ASN A 100 0.59 5.15 -16.72
CA ASN A 100 0.77 5.32 -18.15
C ASN A 100 -0.46 4.83 -18.88
N ILE A 101 -0.96 5.63 -19.81
CA ILE A 101 -2.14 5.30 -20.61
C ILE A 101 -1.72 5.18 -22.06
N ASN A 102 -2.05 4.04 -22.68
CA ASN A 102 -1.73 3.76 -24.07
C ASN A 102 -2.97 3.28 -24.79
N ARG A 103 -2.93 3.32 -26.12
CA ARG A 103 -4.02 2.78 -26.91
C ARG A 103 -3.96 1.26 -26.93
N ALA A 104 -5.11 0.62 -26.70
CA ALA A 104 -5.23 -0.83 -26.77
C ALA A 104 -5.97 -1.29 -28.03
N GLY A 105 -6.30 -0.36 -28.96
CA GLY A 105 -7.01 -0.62 -30.20
C GLY A 105 -8.51 -0.40 -30.06
N ASN A 106 -9.21 -0.21 -31.17
CA ASN A 106 -10.68 -0.12 -31.23
C ASN A 106 -11.33 0.79 -30.20
N ASN A 107 -10.78 1.98 -30.03
CA ASN A 107 -11.26 2.98 -29.08
C ASN A 107 -11.09 2.59 -27.60
N LEU A 108 -10.36 1.52 -27.34
CA LEU A 108 -10.02 1.14 -25.96
C LEU A 108 -8.62 1.62 -25.62
N LEU A 109 -8.42 1.88 -24.35
CA LEU A 109 -7.14 2.29 -23.80
C LEU A 109 -6.68 1.27 -22.77
N SER A 110 -5.37 1.16 -22.61
CA SER A 110 -4.81 0.40 -21.50
C SER A 110 -4.12 1.36 -20.54
N MET A 111 -4.25 1.10 -19.25
CA MET A 111 -3.58 1.87 -18.24
C MET A 111 -2.71 0.95 -17.41
N ASP A 112 -1.41 1.26 -17.38
CA ASP A 112 -0.45 0.58 -16.53
C ASP A 112 -0.18 1.47 -15.34
N LEU A 113 -0.19 0.90 -14.16
CA LEU A 113 0.12 1.65 -12.94
C LEU A 113 0.66 0.73 -11.87
N THR A 114 1.27 1.35 -10.88
CA THR A 114 1.72 0.64 -9.69
C THR A 114 0.98 1.23 -8.51
N ALA A 115 0.19 0.40 -7.83
CA ALA A 115 -0.42 0.78 -6.56
C ALA A 115 0.50 0.33 -5.45
N LYS A 116 0.69 1.17 -4.45
CA LYS A 116 1.52 0.83 -3.31
C LYS A 116 0.69 0.94 -2.04
N THR A 117 0.76 -0.07 -1.21
CA THR A 117 0.18 -0.05 0.11
C THR A 117 1.27 -0.36 1.12
N TYR A 118 0.97 -0.11 2.38
CA TYR A 118 1.97 -0.20 3.44
C TYR A 118 1.36 -0.99 4.59
N ARG A 119 2.16 -1.84 5.23
CA ARG A 119 1.72 -2.55 6.42
C ARG A 119 2.73 -2.41 7.54
N TYR A 120 2.23 -2.45 8.76
CA TYR A 120 3.07 -2.43 9.95
C TYR A 120 3.85 -3.73 10.06
N LEU A 121 5.14 -3.62 10.42
CA LEU A 121 5.97 -4.78 10.67
C LEU A 121 6.01 -5.07 12.17
N GLU A 122 5.74 -6.31 12.52
CA GLU A 122 5.85 -6.74 13.90
C GLU A 122 7.32 -6.83 14.30
N SER A 123 7.58 -6.82 15.61
CA SER A 123 8.94 -6.81 16.14
C SER A 123 9.80 -7.94 15.57
N GLU A 124 9.24 -9.13 15.45
CA GLU A 124 9.95 -10.29 14.92
C GLU A 124 10.36 -10.10 13.47
N GLU A 125 9.45 -9.55 12.64
CA GLU A 125 9.73 -9.28 11.25
C GLU A 125 10.81 -8.22 11.09
N ARG A 126 10.78 -7.18 11.94
CA ARG A 126 11.79 -6.14 11.91
C ARG A 126 13.18 -6.69 12.24
N THR A 127 13.24 -7.61 13.20
CA THR A 127 14.50 -8.21 13.60
C THR A 127 15.10 -9.05 12.48
N GLU A 128 14.28 -9.85 11.81
CA GLU A 128 14.74 -10.67 10.68
C GLU A 128 15.28 -9.81 9.55
N GLU A 129 14.59 -8.74 9.22
CA GLU A 129 15.00 -7.85 8.14
C GLU A 129 16.27 -7.07 8.47
N ALA A 130 16.45 -6.72 9.74
CA ALA A 130 17.66 -6.04 10.18
C ALA A 130 18.90 -6.92 10.05
N GLN A 131 18.73 -8.23 10.03
CA GLN A 131 19.84 -9.19 9.87
C GLN A 131 20.17 -9.44 8.40
N GLN A 132 19.35 -9.05 7.50
CA GLN A 132 19.57 -9.17 6.06
C GLN A 132 20.23 -7.91 5.51
#